data_b243ec26e5a4d833f36971fc23637ec4
#
_entry.id   b243ec26e5a4d833f36971fc23637ec4
#
_cell.length_a   1.000
_cell.length_b   1.000
_cell.length_c   1.000
_cell.angle_alpha   90.00
_cell.angle_beta   90.00
_cell.angle_gamma   90.00
#
_symmetry.space_group_name_H-M   'P 1'
#
loop_
_entity.id
_entity.type
_entity.pdbx_description
1 polymer ?
#
loop_
_entity_poly.entity_id
_entity_poly.type
_entity_poly.pdbx_seq_one_letter_code
_entity_poly.pdbx_strand_id
1 'polypeptide(L)'
;VLSSGEDVNILVLDTEVYSNTGGQNSKATPRGAVAKFAAGGQPNRKKDLARIAMDYENVFVAKVAYGAKDTHTLKAFLDAESYPGVSIIIAYSPCIAHGVDMSHNHSQQDLAVKSGHWPLLRYDPRLREQGKHPMSVDSAAPSIPFRDFARNEARFTVLERQNPEAAERFMVQAEKDARLRHQEYLELAEMAVPEVVIAEKDREAAELSAEQSAKIKETPNA
;
A
#
# COMPACT_ATOMS: atom_id res chain seq x y z
N VAL A 1 -7.65 -15.50 6.02
CA VAL A 1 -8.62 -14.43 5.75
C VAL A 1 -8.51 -13.95 4.31
N LEU A 2 -7.34 -13.53 3.78
CA LEU A 2 -7.23 -12.97 2.42
C LEU A 2 -7.75 -13.89 1.31
N SER A 3 -7.75 -15.19 1.51
CA SER A 3 -8.25 -16.21 0.57
C SER A 3 -9.65 -16.73 0.91
N SER A 4 -10.37 -16.13 1.90
CA SER A 4 -11.64 -16.68 2.36
C SER A 4 -12.80 -16.42 1.39
N GLY A 5 -12.74 -15.36 0.60
CA GLY A 5 -13.86 -14.90 -0.22
C GLY A 5 -14.99 -14.21 0.57
N GLU A 6 -14.83 -14.06 1.89
CA GLU A 6 -15.80 -13.39 2.75
C GLU A 6 -15.74 -11.87 2.59
N ASP A 7 -16.86 -11.20 2.78
CA ASP A 7 -16.92 -9.73 2.80
C ASP A 7 -16.38 -9.18 4.13
N VAL A 8 -15.09 -8.86 4.15
CA VAL A 8 -14.37 -8.43 5.36
C VAL A 8 -13.43 -7.26 5.05
N ASN A 9 -13.59 -6.17 5.81
CA ASN A 9 -12.68 -5.03 5.77
C ASN A 9 -11.59 -5.16 6.85
N ILE A 10 -10.31 -5.14 6.43
CA ILE A 10 -9.14 -5.23 7.31
C ILE A 10 -8.41 -3.89 7.30
N LEU A 11 -8.32 -3.23 8.47
CA LEU A 11 -7.46 -2.07 8.64
C LEU A 11 -6.15 -2.46 9.34
N VAL A 12 -5.03 -2.27 8.65
CA VAL A 12 -3.69 -2.45 9.21
C VAL A 12 -3.10 -1.09 9.56
N LEU A 13 -2.87 -0.83 10.85
CA LEU A 13 -2.08 0.30 11.31
C LEU A 13 -0.60 -0.10 11.30
N ASP A 14 0.11 0.23 10.22
CA ASP A 14 1.52 -0.15 10.06
C ASP A 14 2.42 0.82 10.82
N THR A 15 2.75 0.44 12.04
CA THR A 15 3.71 1.14 12.90
C THR A 15 5.17 0.78 12.59
N GLU A 16 5.42 -0.07 11.60
CA GLU A 16 6.77 -0.48 11.14
C GLU A 16 7.66 -1.12 12.22
N VAL A 17 7.07 -1.52 13.34
CA VAL A 17 7.76 -2.11 14.49
C VAL A 17 6.75 -2.89 15.33
N TYR A 18 7.18 -3.85 16.15
CA TYR A 18 6.32 -4.43 17.19
C TYR A 18 6.15 -3.43 18.34
N SER A 19 5.24 -2.47 18.19
CA SER A 19 5.12 -1.32 19.07
C SER A 19 4.56 -1.67 20.46
N ASN A 20 3.52 -2.51 20.52
CA ASN A 20 2.85 -2.88 21.76
C ASN A 20 3.73 -3.69 22.74
N THR A 21 4.70 -4.44 22.24
CA THR A 21 5.63 -5.22 23.06
C THR A 21 6.94 -4.48 23.35
N GLY A 22 7.06 -3.24 22.91
CA GLY A 22 8.15 -2.32 23.28
C GLY A 22 9.19 -2.04 22.20
N GLY A 23 8.81 -2.08 20.93
CA GLY A 23 9.65 -1.58 19.83
C GLY A 23 10.67 -2.57 19.29
N GLN A 24 10.32 -3.85 19.19
CA GLN A 24 11.17 -4.85 18.56
C GLN A 24 11.14 -4.72 17.04
N ASN A 25 12.28 -5.06 16.43
CA ASN A 25 12.43 -5.16 15.00
C ASN A 25 11.45 -6.18 14.38
N SER A 26 10.83 -5.80 13.28
CA SER A 26 9.94 -6.65 12.48
C SER A 26 10.37 -6.67 11.01
N LYS A 27 9.71 -7.47 10.20
CA LYS A 27 9.87 -7.43 8.73
C LYS A 27 9.34 -6.13 8.12
N ALA A 28 8.50 -5.39 8.85
CA ALA A 28 8.00 -4.08 8.47
C ALA A 28 8.95 -2.93 8.85
N THR A 29 9.98 -3.17 9.66
CA THR A 29 10.94 -2.16 10.05
C THR A 29 11.78 -1.73 8.85
N PRO A 30 11.86 -0.42 8.55
CA PRO A 30 12.56 0.08 7.37
C PRO A 30 14.07 -0.02 7.54
N ARG A 31 14.78 -0.06 6.40
CA ARG A 31 16.24 -0.06 6.36
C ARG A 31 16.84 1.14 7.12
N GLY A 32 17.86 0.87 7.90
CA GLY A 32 18.56 1.88 8.70
C GLY A 32 17.90 2.26 10.01
N ALA A 33 16.63 1.88 10.23
CA ALA A 33 15.97 2.14 11.50
C ALA A 33 16.52 1.25 12.61
N VAL A 34 16.86 1.86 13.74
CA VAL A 34 17.22 1.17 14.99
C VAL A 34 15.96 0.73 15.71
N ALA A 35 15.97 -0.50 16.20
CA ALA A 35 14.91 -1.10 17.02
C ALA A 35 15.54 -2.11 17.99
N LYS A 36 14.76 -2.60 18.97
CA LYS A 36 15.21 -3.74 19.77
C LYS A 36 15.51 -4.93 18.85
N PHE A 37 16.61 -5.60 19.06
CA PHE A 37 17.18 -6.66 18.21
C PHE A 37 17.71 -6.19 16.84
N ALA A 38 17.76 -4.88 16.59
CA ALA A 38 18.43 -4.27 15.44
C ALA A 38 19.15 -2.98 15.86
N ALA A 39 20.02 -3.06 16.85
CA ALA A 39 20.75 -1.92 17.41
C ALA A 39 21.70 -1.25 16.38
N GLY A 40 22.23 -2.02 15.43
CA GLY A 40 23.06 -1.52 14.32
C GLY A 40 22.26 -1.02 13.11
N GLY A 41 20.96 -0.83 13.24
CA GLY A 41 20.03 -0.51 12.16
C GLY A 41 19.56 -1.73 11.36
N GLN A 42 18.34 -1.72 10.86
CA GLN A 42 17.78 -2.78 10.02
C GLN A 42 18.52 -2.85 8.66
N PRO A 43 19.18 -3.95 8.31
CA PRO A 43 19.94 -4.04 7.07
C PRO A 43 19.08 -4.30 5.82
N ASN A 44 17.87 -4.86 5.98
CA ASN A 44 17.04 -5.30 4.89
C ASN A 44 15.97 -4.26 4.51
N ARG A 45 15.47 -4.34 3.27
CA ARG A 45 14.28 -3.60 2.83
C ARG A 45 13.07 -4.02 3.67
N LYS A 46 12.19 -3.05 3.93
CA LYS A 46 10.86 -3.30 4.50
C LYS A 46 10.07 -4.27 3.64
N LYS A 47 9.42 -5.26 4.28
CA LYS A 47 8.44 -6.14 3.62
C LYS A 47 7.29 -5.30 3.04
N ASP A 48 6.90 -5.60 1.84
CA ASP A 48 5.79 -4.93 1.16
C ASP A 48 4.50 -5.74 1.31
N LEU A 49 3.70 -5.37 2.32
CA LEU A 49 2.44 -6.07 2.60
C LEU A 49 1.40 -5.83 1.51
N ALA A 50 1.41 -4.66 0.85
CA ALA A 50 0.48 -4.38 -0.23
C ALA A 50 0.70 -5.32 -1.42
N ARG A 51 1.96 -5.51 -1.84
CA ARG A 51 2.29 -6.47 -2.92
C ARG A 51 1.89 -7.90 -2.57
N ILE A 52 2.15 -8.33 -1.33
CA ILE A 52 1.75 -9.66 -0.87
C ILE A 52 0.22 -9.82 -0.90
N ALA A 53 -0.54 -8.79 -0.54
CA ALA A 53 -1.98 -8.83 -0.59
C ALA A 53 -2.53 -8.79 -2.03
N MET A 54 -1.92 -8.03 -2.92
CA MET A 54 -2.28 -7.99 -4.35
C MET A 54 -2.05 -9.32 -5.07
N ASP A 55 -1.12 -10.14 -4.59
CA ASP A 55 -0.82 -11.47 -5.14
C ASP A 55 -1.98 -12.48 -4.98
N TYR A 56 -2.95 -12.17 -4.12
CA TYR A 56 -4.21 -12.94 -4.02
C TYR A 56 -5.22 -12.62 -5.15
N GLU A 57 -4.98 -11.58 -5.94
CA GLU A 57 -5.74 -11.12 -7.11
C GLU A 57 -7.21 -10.71 -6.85
N ASN A 58 -7.91 -11.33 -5.90
CA ASN A 58 -9.29 -11.08 -5.51
C ASN A 58 -9.44 -10.25 -4.22
N VAL A 59 -8.40 -9.55 -3.78
CA VAL A 59 -8.39 -8.70 -2.59
C VAL A 59 -8.30 -7.24 -3.01
N PHE A 60 -9.22 -6.41 -2.52
CA PHE A 60 -9.04 -4.95 -2.64
C PHE A 60 -7.90 -4.51 -1.71
N VAL A 61 -6.95 -3.74 -2.24
CA VAL A 61 -5.79 -3.27 -1.47
C VAL A 61 -5.66 -1.76 -1.58
N ALA A 62 -5.52 -1.08 -0.44
CA ALA A 62 -5.16 0.34 -0.41
C ALA A 62 -4.01 0.59 0.55
N LYS A 63 -3.13 1.51 0.16
CA LYS A 63 -2.05 2.01 1.00
C LYS A 63 -2.22 3.51 1.17
N VAL A 64 -2.47 3.94 2.41
CA VAL A 64 -2.94 5.29 2.73
C VAL A 64 -2.07 5.97 3.78
N ALA A 65 -2.09 7.31 3.77
CA ALA A 65 -1.51 8.17 4.81
C ALA A 65 -2.43 9.39 5.00
N TYR A 66 -3.24 9.36 6.04
CA TYR A 66 -4.26 10.37 6.31
C TYR A 66 -3.68 11.78 6.37
N GLY A 67 -2.57 11.97 7.08
CA GLY A 67 -1.90 13.27 7.22
C GLY A 67 -1.28 13.80 5.93
N ALA A 68 -1.06 12.96 4.90
CA ALA A 68 -0.58 13.38 3.60
C ALA A 68 -1.72 13.72 2.64
N LYS A 69 -2.82 12.92 2.66
CA LYS A 69 -3.95 13.08 1.74
C LYS A 69 -5.20 12.45 2.33
N ASP A 70 -5.96 13.24 3.08
CA ASP A 70 -7.19 12.84 3.75
C ASP A 70 -8.28 12.35 2.79
N THR A 71 -8.49 13.08 1.68
CA THR A 71 -9.46 12.73 0.63
C THR A 71 -9.14 11.39 -0.04
N HIS A 72 -7.87 11.06 -0.23
CA HIS A 72 -7.45 9.74 -0.72
C HIS A 72 -7.77 8.65 0.28
N THR A 73 -7.48 8.90 1.56
CA THR A 73 -7.78 7.97 2.65
C THR A 73 -9.29 7.71 2.74
N LEU A 74 -10.12 8.76 2.74
CA LEU A 74 -11.57 8.62 2.73
C LEU A 74 -12.06 7.80 1.53
N LYS A 75 -11.55 8.12 0.33
CA LYS A 75 -11.92 7.37 -0.87
C LYS A 75 -11.55 5.90 -0.77
N ALA A 76 -10.37 5.57 -0.24
CA ALA A 76 -9.93 4.19 -0.07
C ALA A 76 -10.85 3.40 0.87
N PHE A 77 -11.37 4.02 1.95
CA PHE A 77 -12.36 3.40 2.83
C PHE A 77 -13.71 3.17 2.13
N LEU A 78 -14.20 4.16 1.36
CA LEU A 78 -15.45 4.01 0.62
C LEU A 78 -15.34 2.94 -0.48
N ASP A 79 -14.21 2.89 -1.19
CA ASP A 79 -13.94 1.88 -2.21
C ASP A 79 -13.89 0.47 -1.58
N ALA A 80 -13.23 0.33 -0.40
CA ALA A 80 -13.15 -0.92 0.35
C ALA A 80 -14.52 -1.39 0.85
N GLU A 81 -15.34 -0.48 1.41
CA GLU A 81 -16.70 -0.79 1.87
C GLU A 81 -17.62 -1.24 0.73
N SER A 82 -17.41 -0.72 -0.46
CA SER A 82 -18.18 -1.10 -1.65
C SER A 82 -17.71 -2.38 -2.32
N TYR A 83 -16.58 -2.95 -1.89
CA TYR A 83 -16.00 -4.15 -2.49
C TYR A 83 -16.64 -5.41 -1.88
N PRO A 84 -17.29 -6.29 -2.67
CA PRO A 84 -17.99 -7.47 -2.17
C PRO A 84 -17.02 -8.63 -1.92
N GLY A 85 -16.04 -8.45 -1.05
CA GLY A 85 -15.02 -9.44 -0.73
C GLY A 85 -14.02 -8.91 0.28
N VAL A 86 -12.89 -9.57 0.41
CA VAL A 86 -11.85 -9.15 1.35
C VAL A 86 -11.18 -7.87 0.88
N SER A 87 -11.18 -6.86 1.72
CA SER A 87 -10.40 -5.64 1.52
C SER A 87 -9.35 -5.44 2.62
N ILE A 88 -8.20 -4.88 2.25
CA ILE A 88 -7.14 -4.52 3.18
C ILE A 88 -6.67 -3.08 2.94
N ILE A 89 -6.80 -2.24 3.97
CA ILE A 89 -6.29 -0.87 3.98
C ILE A 89 -5.08 -0.84 4.88
N ILE A 90 -3.92 -0.46 4.34
CA ILE A 90 -2.65 -0.37 5.06
C ILE A 90 -2.35 1.11 5.28
N ALA A 91 -2.55 1.56 6.51
CA ALA A 91 -2.37 2.96 6.91
C ALA A 91 -1.00 3.16 7.55
N TYR A 92 -0.25 4.17 7.08
CA TYR A 92 0.96 4.61 7.77
C TYR A 92 0.62 5.16 9.15
N SER A 93 1.19 4.56 10.18
CA SER A 93 0.91 4.92 11.56
C SER A 93 2.22 5.29 12.28
N PRO A 94 2.62 6.58 12.31
CA PRO A 94 3.71 7.03 13.16
C PRO A 94 3.50 6.60 14.61
N CYS A 95 4.56 6.19 15.26
CA CYS A 95 4.52 5.60 16.59
C CYS A 95 5.55 6.29 17.51
N ILE A 96 5.25 6.38 18.80
CA ILE A 96 6.21 6.86 19.80
C ILE A 96 7.52 6.05 19.79
N ALA A 97 7.47 4.76 19.40
CA ALA A 97 8.65 3.93 19.24
C ALA A 97 9.60 4.40 18.12
N HIS A 98 9.14 5.24 17.20
CA HIS A 98 9.99 5.89 16.19
C HIS A 98 10.81 7.04 16.78
N GLY A 99 10.41 7.56 17.94
CA GLY A 99 10.98 8.79 18.51
C GLY A 99 10.67 10.01 17.67
N VAL A 100 9.46 10.09 17.15
CA VAL A 100 8.91 11.27 16.44
C VAL A 100 8.08 12.11 17.40
N ASP A 101 8.09 13.43 17.19
CA ASP A 101 7.16 14.31 17.87
C ASP A 101 5.73 14.09 17.32
N MET A 102 4.88 13.49 18.12
CA MET A 102 3.51 13.12 17.72
C MET A 102 2.61 14.33 17.46
N SER A 103 2.97 15.53 17.91
CA SER A 103 2.26 16.78 17.55
C SER A 103 2.42 17.11 16.06
N HIS A 104 3.48 16.61 15.42
CA HIS A 104 3.78 16.74 14.00
C HIS A 104 3.43 15.49 13.18
N ASN A 105 2.59 14.61 13.71
CA ASN A 105 2.21 13.35 13.06
C ASN A 105 1.73 13.52 11.61
N HIS A 106 0.86 14.52 11.33
CA HIS A 106 0.34 14.75 9.98
C HIS A 106 1.46 15.17 9.01
N SER A 107 2.30 16.12 9.41
CA SER A 107 3.43 16.55 8.57
C SER A 107 4.44 15.44 8.36
N GLN A 108 4.66 14.56 9.34
CA GLN A 108 5.54 13.40 9.19
C GLN A 108 4.98 12.38 8.17
N GLN A 109 3.66 12.18 8.14
CA GLN A 109 3.02 11.36 7.12
C GLN A 109 3.17 11.95 5.72
N ASP A 110 3.04 13.27 5.57
CA ASP A 110 3.25 13.98 4.32
C ASP A 110 4.70 13.85 3.83
N LEU A 111 5.69 14.01 4.73
CA LEU A 111 7.10 13.78 4.42
C LEU A 111 7.37 12.32 4.02
N ALA A 112 6.73 11.35 4.67
CA ALA A 112 6.84 9.93 4.30
C ALA A 112 6.37 9.68 2.86
N VAL A 113 5.29 10.32 2.43
CA VAL A 113 4.78 10.21 1.06
C VAL A 113 5.71 10.94 0.08
N LYS A 114 6.08 12.19 0.36
CA LYS A 114 6.94 13.01 -0.50
C LYS A 114 8.34 12.44 -0.70
N SER A 115 8.87 11.74 0.31
CA SER A 115 10.18 11.06 0.21
C SER A 115 10.12 9.70 -0.52
N GLY A 116 8.91 9.22 -0.86
CA GLY A 116 8.71 7.89 -1.43
C GLY A 116 8.85 6.75 -0.40
N HIS A 117 9.02 7.08 0.89
CA HIS A 117 9.00 6.07 1.95
C HIS A 117 7.66 5.34 2.00
N TRP A 118 6.57 6.09 1.79
CA TRP A 118 5.20 5.58 1.84
C TRP A 118 4.40 5.99 0.59
N PRO A 119 4.55 5.29 -0.55
CA PRO A 119 3.72 5.56 -1.73
C PRO A 119 2.24 5.26 -1.43
N LEU A 120 1.34 6.11 -1.94
CA LEU A 120 -0.10 5.88 -1.90
C LEU A 120 -0.51 5.09 -3.14
N LEU A 121 -1.37 4.09 -2.97
CA LEU A 121 -1.89 3.27 -4.06
C LEU A 121 -3.24 2.66 -3.72
N ARG A 122 -3.97 2.24 -4.76
CA ARG A 122 -5.14 1.37 -4.68
C ARG A 122 -5.05 0.28 -5.72
N TYR A 123 -5.57 -0.88 -5.37
CA TYR A 123 -5.75 -2.02 -6.26
C TYR A 123 -7.19 -2.50 -6.09
N ASP A 124 -7.97 -2.38 -7.15
CA ASP A 124 -9.38 -2.81 -7.19
C ASP A 124 -9.54 -3.90 -8.23
N PRO A 125 -9.71 -5.17 -7.84
CA PRO A 125 -9.87 -6.28 -8.76
C PRO A 125 -11.02 -6.11 -9.76
N ARG A 126 -12.10 -5.39 -9.39
CA ARG A 126 -13.27 -5.15 -10.25
C ARG A 126 -12.94 -4.42 -11.55
N LEU A 127 -11.84 -3.65 -11.55
CA LEU A 127 -11.40 -2.93 -12.75
C LEU A 127 -10.95 -3.87 -13.87
N ARG A 128 -10.43 -5.07 -13.54
CA ARG A 128 -10.10 -6.09 -14.54
C ARG A 128 -11.33 -6.49 -15.36
N GLU A 129 -12.45 -6.66 -14.68
CA GLU A 129 -13.72 -6.95 -15.33
C GLU A 129 -14.17 -5.83 -16.27
N GLN A 130 -13.72 -4.63 -16.11
CA GLN A 130 -13.97 -3.49 -16.99
C GLN A 130 -12.91 -3.32 -18.09
N GLY A 131 -12.00 -4.28 -18.27
CA GLY A 131 -10.86 -4.17 -19.17
C GLY A 131 -9.84 -3.08 -18.76
N LYS A 132 -9.89 -2.65 -17.49
CA LYS A 132 -8.98 -1.63 -16.94
C LYS A 132 -7.94 -2.28 -16.03
N HIS A 133 -6.78 -1.64 -15.91
CA HIS A 133 -5.78 -2.10 -14.97
C HIS A 133 -6.29 -1.93 -13.52
N PRO A 134 -6.17 -2.96 -12.65
CA PRO A 134 -6.69 -2.91 -11.29
C PRO A 134 -5.93 -1.95 -10.37
N MET A 135 -4.65 -1.67 -10.66
CA MET A 135 -3.78 -0.87 -9.81
C MET A 135 -3.70 0.58 -10.26
N SER A 136 -3.71 1.50 -9.29
CA SER A 136 -3.36 2.92 -9.46
C SER A 136 -2.31 3.33 -8.44
N VAL A 137 -1.29 4.08 -8.88
CA VAL A 137 -0.34 4.77 -8.00
C VAL A 137 -0.85 6.19 -7.79
N ASP A 138 -1.28 6.50 -6.56
CA ASP A 138 -2.00 7.74 -6.23
C ASP A 138 -1.10 8.83 -5.64
N SER A 139 0.18 8.54 -5.42
CA SER A 139 1.22 9.51 -5.03
C SER A 139 2.13 9.85 -6.21
N ALA A 140 2.60 11.09 -6.24
CA ALA A 140 3.64 11.52 -7.17
C ALA A 140 4.98 10.79 -6.90
N ALA A 141 5.90 10.88 -7.84
CA ALA A 141 7.28 10.45 -7.64
C ALA A 141 7.93 11.17 -6.45
N PRO A 142 8.91 10.53 -5.78
CA PRO A 142 9.62 11.14 -4.67
C PRO A 142 10.17 12.52 -5.04
N SER A 143 9.78 13.55 -4.31
CA SER A 143 10.11 14.97 -4.57
C SER A 143 11.08 15.58 -3.55
N ILE A 144 11.33 14.89 -2.43
CA ILE A 144 12.30 15.28 -1.41
C ILE A 144 13.26 14.11 -1.13
N PRO A 145 14.47 14.39 -0.62
CA PRO A 145 15.39 13.36 -0.15
C PRO A 145 14.77 12.53 0.97
N PHE A 146 15.06 11.22 1.00
CA PHE A 146 14.62 10.34 2.10
C PHE A 146 15.09 10.85 3.48
N ARG A 147 16.26 11.49 3.52
CA ARG A 147 16.86 12.06 4.72
C ARG A 147 15.99 13.12 5.40
N ASP A 148 15.23 13.90 4.63
CA ASP A 148 14.35 14.96 5.18
C ASP A 148 13.18 14.36 5.96
N PHE A 149 12.70 13.19 5.56
CA PHE A 149 11.76 12.40 6.35
C PHE A 149 12.44 11.74 7.56
N ALA A 150 13.56 11.03 7.33
CA ALA A 150 14.19 10.16 8.32
C ALA A 150 14.74 10.91 9.53
N ARG A 151 15.26 12.14 9.36
CA ARG A 151 15.85 12.93 10.44
C ARG A 151 14.88 13.41 11.50
N ASN A 152 13.58 13.36 11.22
CA ASN A 152 12.53 13.66 12.20
C ASN A 152 12.25 12.49 13.16
N GLU A 153 12.89 11.35 12.97
CA GLU A 153 12.64 10.15 13.76
C GLU A 153 13.93 9.65 14.43
N ALA A 154 13.91 9.53 15.75
CA ALA A 154 15.09 9.10 16.53
C ALA A 154 15.59 7.71 16.11
N ARG A 155 14.73 6.83 15.61
CA ARG A 155 15.12 5.49 15.12
C ARG A 155 16.19 5.53 14.01
N PHE A 156 16.31 6.65 13.27
CA PHE A 156 17.36 6.86 12.27
C PHE A 156 18.52 7.68 12.84
N THR A 157 18.22 8.77 13.56
CA THR A 157 19.26 9.70 14.05
C THR A 157 20.11 9.11 15.18
N VAL A 158 19.61 8.10 15.90
CA VAL A 158 20.41 7.35 16.88
C VAL A 158 21.59 6.65 16.20
N LEU A 159 21.37 6.06 15.03
CA LEU A 159 22.44 5.40 14.28
C LEU A 159 23.48 6.41 13.75
N GLU A 160 23.04 7.63 13.34
CA GLU A 160 23.98 8.69 12.91
C GLU A 160 24.97 9.04 14.02
N ARG A 161 24.57 8.98 15.30
CA ARG A 161 25.43 9.23 16.46
C ARG A 161 26.29 8.03 16.85
N GLN A 162 25.77 6.82 16.74
CA GLN A 162 26.44 5.60 17.16
C GLN A 162 27.44 5.08 16.11
N ASN A 163 27.07 5.15 14.84
CA ASN A 163 27.86 4.68 13.71
C ASN A 163 27.53 5.51 12.46
N PRO A 164 28.17 6.69 12.30
CA PRO A 164 27.90 7.60 11.18
C PRO A 164 28.09 6.99 9.80
N GLU A 165 29.11 6.12 9.65
CA GLU A 165 29.39 5.45 8.38
C GLU A 165 28.28 4.47 7.99
N ALA A 166 27.80 3.66 8.92
CA ALA A 166 26.69 2.76 8.69
C ALA A 166 25.39 3.54 8.42
N ALA A 167 25.16 4.62 9.14
CA ALA A 167 23.99 5.49 8.95
C ALA A 167 23.96 6.09 7.55
N GLU A 168 25.08 6.67 7.09
CA GLU A 168 25.19 7.24 5.75
C GLU A 168 24.94 6.19 4.66
N ARG A 169 25.55 5.01 4.78
CA ARG A 169 25.33 3.90 3.86
C ARG A 169 23.87 3.48 3.81
N PHE A 170 23.18 3.38 4.96
CA PHE A 170 21.76 3.01 4.99
C PHE A 170 20.84 4.10 4.46
N MET A 171 21.16 5.38 4.69
CA MET A 171 20.39 6.49 4.12
C MET A 171 20.41 6.46 2.59
N VAL A 172 21.59 6.29 2.00
CA VAL A 172 21.73 6.16 0.54
C VAL A 172 20.96 4.95 0.00
N GLN A 173 21.04 3.81 0.69
CA GLN A 173 20.32 2.61 0.29
C GLN A 173 18.80 2.74 0.47
N ALA A 174 18.33 3.38 1.55
CA ALA A 174 16.91 3.60 1.80
C ALA A 174 16.27 4.55 0.78
N GLU A 175 17.00 5.61 0.37
CA GLU A 175 16.55 6.47 -0.71
C GLU A 175 16.46 5.73 -2.05
N LYS A 176 17.45 4.90 -2.37
CA LYS A 176 17.39 4.04 -3.55
C LYS A 176 16.22 3.06 -3.50
N ASP A 177 15.99 2.44 -2.34
CA ASP A 177 14.86 1.52 -2.12
C ASP A 177 13.50 2.22 -2.30
N ALA A 178 13.37 3.48 -1.86
CA ALA A 178 12.14 4.27 -2.01
C ALA A 178 11.86 4.58 -3.50
N ARG A 179 12.86 5.05 -4.24
CA ARG A 179 12.75 5.33 -5.68
C ARG A 179 12.45 4.07 -6.48
N LEU A 180 13.16 2.98 -6.19
CA LEU A 180 12.95 1.70 -6.87
C LEU A 180 11.54 1.15 -6.60
N ARG A 181 11.04 1.23 -5.38
CA ARG A 181 9.68 0.79 -5.04
C ARG A 181 8.61 1.59 -5.81
N HIS A 182 8.78 2.90 -5.89
CA HIS A 182 7.87 3.74 -6.66
C HIS A 182 7.87 3.34 -8.15
N GLN A 183 9.05 3.11 -8.73
CA GLN A 183 9.19 2.65 -10.11
C GLN A 183 8.55 1.27 -10.32
N GLU A 184 8.81 0.31 -9.43
CA GLU A 184 8.21 -1.02 -9.45
C GLU A 184 6.66 -0.96 -9.41
N TYR A 185 6.09 -0.01 -8.67
CA TYR A 185 4.64 0.19 -8.64
C TYR A 185 4.08 0.81 -9.93
N LEU A 186 4.80 1.76 -10.54
CA LEU A 186 4.42 2.30 -11.85
C LEU A 186 4.43 1.21 -12.92
N GLU A 187 5.49 0.42 -12.98
CA GLU A 187 5.61 -0.70 -13.92
C GLU A 187 4.48 -1.72 -13.75
N LEU A 188 4.12 -2.04 -12.49
CA LEU A 188 2.97 -2.90 -12.21
C LEU A 188 1.65 -2.26 -12.67
N ALA A 189 1.47 -0.96 -12.50
CA ALA A 189 0.26 -0.24 -12.90
C ALA A 189 0.14 -0.06 -14.42
N GLU A 190 1.23 -0.18 -15.17
CA GLU A 190 1.29 -0.07 -16.64
C GLU A 190 1.23 -1.44 -17.34
N MET A 191 1.27 -2.55 -16.61
CA MET A 191 1.16 -3.89 -17.20
C MET A 191 -0.16 -4.04 -17.94
N ALA A 192 -0.13 -4.63 -19.13
CA ALA A 192 -1.36 -4.88 -19.89
C ALA A 192 -2.29 -5.85 -19.17
N VAL A 193 -3.59 -5.55 -19.20
CA VAL A 193 -4.61 -6.51 -18.75
C VAL A 193 -4.66 -7.66 -19.78
N PRO A 194 -4.56 -8.93 -19.36
CA PRO A 194 -4.57 -10.06 -20.30
C PRO A 194 -5.84 -10.07 -21.15
N GLU A 195 -5.71 -10.27 -22.46
CA GLU A 195 -6.84 -10.35 -23.41
C GLU A 195 -7.86 -11.44 -23.05
N VAL A 196 -7.40 -12.52 -22.39
CA VAL A 196 -8.27 -13.62 -21.93
C VAL A 196 -9.39 -13.12 -21.01
N VAL A 197 -9.09 -12.18 -20.12
CA VAL A 197 -10.10 -11.61 -19.18
C VAL A 197 -11.15 -10.81 -19.92
N ILE A 198 -10.75 -10.11 -21.00
CA ILE A 198 -11.65 -9.30 -21.84
C ILE A 198 -12.57 -10.21 -22.66
N ALA A 199 -12.03 -11.27 -23.25
CA ALA A 199 -12.78 -12.22 -24.09
C ALA A 199 -13.81 -13.05 -23.29
N GLU A 200 -13.51 -13.43 -22.05
CA GLU A 200 -14.47 -14.12 -21.18
C GLU A 200 -15.64 -13.22 -20.82
N LYS A 201 -15.39 -11.96 -20.53
CA LYS A 201 -16.42 -10.99 -20.20
C LYS A 201 -17.34 -10.66 -21.38
N ASP A 202 -16.80 -10.56 -22.58
CA ASP A 202 -17.59 -10.34 -23.78
C ASP A 202 -18.54 -11.54 -24.05
N ARG A 203 -18.11 -12.76 -23.68
CA ARG A 203 -18.95 -13.97 -23.73
C ARG A 203 -20.05 -13.95 -22.67
N GLU A 204 -19.72 -13.66 -21.41
CA GLU A 204 -20.71 -13.57 -20.32
C GLU A 204 -21.75 -12.49 -20.59
N ALA A 205 -21.33 -11.33 -21.09
CA ALA A 205 -22.24 -10.25 -21.47
C ALA A 205 -23.16 -10.65 -22.62
N ALA A 206 -22.66 -11.40 -23.61
CA ALA A 206 -23.44 -11.93 -24.71
C ALA A 206 -24.45 -13.00 -24.24
N GLU A 207 -24.08 -13.88 -23.33
CA GLU A 207 -24.94 -14.92 -22.75
C GLU A 207 -26.05 -14.29 -21.90
N LEU A 208 -25.75 -13.33 -21.04
CA LEU A 208 -26.74 -12.58 -20.24
C LEU A 208 -27.73 -11.82 -21.13
N SER A 209 -27.27 -11.20 -22.20
CA SER A 209 -28.13 -10.52 -23.18
C SER A 209 -29.05 -11.48 -23.92
N ALA A 210 -28.56 -12.66 -24.26
CA ALA A 210 -29.33 -13.72 -24.89
C ALA A 210 -30.42 -14.28 -23.96
N GLU A 211 -30.08 -14.52 -22.69
CA GLU A 211 -31.05 -14.98 -21.67
C GLU A 211 -32.13 -13.95 -21.39
N GLN A 212 -31.78 -12.66 -21.30
CA GLN A 212 -32.78 -11.58 -21.13
C GLN A 212 -33.71 -11.48 -22.33
N SER A 213 -33.17 -11.61 -23.54
CA SER A 213 -33.95 -11.59 -24.77
C SER A 213 -34.90 -12.81 -24.90
N ALA A 214 -34.48 -13.96 -24.41
CA ALA A 214 -35.33 -15.16 -24.36
C ALA A 214 -36.50 -15.01 -23.37
N LYS A 215 -36.21 -14.49 -22.16
CA LYS A 215 -37.26 -14.22 -21.15
C LYS A 215 -38.31 -13.22 -21.58
N ILE A 216 -37.93 -12.22 -22.38
CA ILE A 216 -38.87 -11.23 -22.93
C ILE A 216 -39.83 -11.86 -23.99
N LYS A 217 -39.37 -12.87 -24.73
CA LYS A 217 -40.16 -13.58 -25.74
C LYS A 217 -41.11 -14.60 -25.14
N GLU A 218 -40.86 -15.09 -23.93
CA GLU A 218 -41.70 -16.08 -23.22
C GLU A 218 -42.82 -15.46 -22.38
N THR A 219 -42.92 -14.14 -22.25
CA THR A 219 -44.03 -13.46 -21.58
C THR A 219 -45.20 -13.35 -22.57
N PRO A 220 -46.29 -14.15 -22.44
CA PRO A 220 -47.45 -14.00 -23.30
C PRO A 220 -48.13 -12.67 -23.03
N ASN A 221 -48.46 -11.93 -24.10
CA ASN A 221 -49.34 -10.79 -24.01
C ASN A 221 -50.66 -11.24 -23.37
N ALA A 222 -50.90 -10.83 -22.12
CA ALA A 222 -52.21 -10.95 -21.46
C ALA A 222 -53.04 -9.73 -21.76
#